data_f70b62055a565214496e6da893eb3dbf
#
_entry.id   f70b62055a565214496e6da893eb3dbf
#
_cell.length_a   1.000
_cell.length_b   1.000
_cell.length_c   1.000
_cell.angle_alpha   90.00
_cell.angle_beta   90.00
_cell.angle_gamma   90.00
#
_symmetry.space_group_name_H-M   'P 1'
#
loop_
_entity.id
_entity.type
_entity.pdbx_description
1 polymer ?
#
loop_
_entity_poly.entity_id
_entity_poly.type
_entity_poly.pdbx_seq_one_letter_code
_entity_poly.pdbx_strand_id
1 'polypeptide(L)'
;KVWNEALHYERQKTHQVFSVALTPQLREIIFRYDDPGSPWVLPCMQRGMLSSANKQEDMNGDVPPASLYNFYCMALHYYLTLLKEISQRLGCRNLTFNVARHTWATEARSMGVPTPHISEGLGHTSERTTRIYLASLDRQTMDEVNERVTKL
;
A
#
# COMPACT_ATOMS: atom_id res chain seq x y z
N LYS A 1 -3.52 5.57 -13.55
CA LYS A 1 -2.66 5.94 -14.71
C LYS A 1 -1.74 7.08 -14.29
N VAL A 2 -0.55 7.13 -14.86
CA VAL A 2 0.43 8.20 -14.61
C VAL A 2 0.19 9.30 -15.65
N TRP A 3 -0.16 10.51 -15.19
CA TRP A 3 -0.35 11.67 -16.02
C TRP A 3 0.40 12.86 -15.40
N ASN A 4 1.06 13.67 -16.24
CA ASN A 4 1.67 14.94 -15.81
C ASN A 4 2.40 14.90 -14.47
N GLU A 5 3.26 13.89 -14.27
CA GLU A 5 4.09 13.75 -13.07
C GLU A 5 3.32 13.37 -11.78
N ALA A 6 2.09 12.89 -11.89
CA ALA A 6 1.31 12.39 -10.76
C ALA A 6 0.66 11.03 -11.05
N LEU A 7 0.52 10.23 -10.01
CA LEU A 7 -0.25 8.99 -10.04
C LEU A 7 -1.69 9.31 -9.62
N HIS A 8 -2.65 9.07 -10.52
CA HIS A 8 -4.07 9.25 -10.26
C HIS A 8 -4.76 7.90 -10.14
N TYR A 9 -5.50 7.70 -9.07
CA TYR A 9 -6.30 6.49 -8.88
C TYR A 9 -7.51 6.76 -8.01
N GLU A 10 -8.55 5.96 -8.20
CA GLU A 10 -9.72 5.91 -7.35
C GLU A 10 -9.64 4.70 -6.41
N ARG A 11 -9.93 4.93 -5.15
CA ARG A 11 -9.95 3.87 -4.14
C ARG A 11 -11.28 3.13 -4.19
N GLN A 12 -11.28 1.86 -4.52
CA GLN A 12 -12.49 1.03 -4.66
C GLN A 12 -13.41 1.07 -3.43
N LYS A 13 -12.83 1.06 -2.22
CA LYS A 13 -13.62 1.00 -0.98
C LYS A 13 -14.36 2.30 -0.64
N THR A 14 -13.82 3.45 -1.00
CA THR A 14 -14.33 4.77 -0.55
C THR A 14 -14.66 5.69 -1.72
N HIS A 15 -14.42 5.27 -2.96
CA HIS A 15 -14.57 6.06 -4.18
C HIS A 15 -13.85 7.42 -4.13
N GLN A 16 -12.84 7.51 -3.28
CA GLN A 16 -12.03 8.71 -3.15
C GLN A 16 -10.94 8.72 -4.22
N VAL A 17 -10.86 9.82 -4.96
CA VAL A 17 -9.83 10.04 -5.97
C VAL A 17 -8.57 10.57 -5.31
N PHE A 18 -7.44 9.95 -5.64
CA PHE A 18 -6.11 10.36 -5.20
C PHE A 18 -5.29 10.88 -6.35
N SER A 19 -4.54 11.93 -6.08
CA SER A 19 -3.51 12.46 -6.96
C SER A 19 -2.21 12.55 -6.16
N VAL A 20 -1.26 11.67 -6.44
CA VAL A 20 0.01 11.58 -5.73
C VAL A 20 1.13 12.03 -6.65
N ALA A 21 1.82 13.12 -6.29
CA ALA A 21 2.97 13.59 -7.04
C ALA A 21 4.08 12.53 -7.07
N LEU A 22 4.67 12.33 -8.24
CA LEU A 22 5.77 11.38 -8.42
C LEU A 22 7.08 12.03 -7.94
N THR A 23 7.52 11.63 -6.77
CA THR A 23 8.88 11.97 -6.32
C THR A 23 9.93 11.30 -7.21
N PRO A 24 11.19 11.80 -7.24
CA PRO A 24 12.26 11.17 -8.03
C PRO A 24 12.42 9.67 -7.71
N GLN A 25 12.31 9.29 -6.43
CA GLN A 25 12.41 7.89 -5.98
C GLN A 25 11.24 7.04 -6.50
N LEU A 26 10.02 7.58 -6.47
CA LEU A 26 8.84 6.87 -6.96
C LEU A 26 8.90 6.70 -8.49
N ARG A 27 9.38 7.72 -9.21
CA ARG A 27 9.62 7.63 -10.68
C ARG A 27 10.64 6.54 -11.00
N GLU A 28 11.75 6.48 -10.27
CA GLU A 28 12.77 5.45 -10.47
C GLU A 28 12.19 4.04 -10.29
N ILE A 29 11.38 3.83 -9.24
CA ILE A 29 10.73 2.54 -9.01
C ILE A 29 9.76 2.19 -10.13
N ILE A 30 8.89 3.13 -10.53
CA ILE A 30 7.94 2.90 -11.62
C ILE A 30 8.68 2.58 -12.91
N PHE A 31 9.69 3.37 -13.28
CA PHE A 31 10.47 3.17 -14.49
C PHE A 31 11.22 1.83 -14.49
N ARG A 32 11.78 1.42 -13.34
CA ARG A 32 12.47 0.13 -13.19
C ARG A 32 11.58 -1.06 -13.51
N TYR A 33 10.30 -0.95 -13.20
CA TYR A 33 9.31 -2.02 -13.35
C TYR A 33 8.32 -1.76 -14.48
N ASP A 34 8.54 -0.72 -15.29
CA ASP A 34 7.67 -0.40 -16.40
C ASP A 34 7.67 -1.53 -17.43
N ASP A 35 6.48 -1.96 -17.79
CA ASP A 35 6.24 -2.96 -18.82
C ASP A 35 5.19 -2.41 -19.80
N PRO A 36 5.61 -1.94 -20.98
CA PRO A 36 4.71 -1.35 -21.98
C PRO A 36 3.56 -2.29 -22.42
N GLY A 37 3.74 -3.59 -22.25
CA GLY A 37 2.72 -4.60 -22.56
C GLY A 37 1.77 -4.91 -21.39
N SER A 38 1.96 -4.24 -20.23
CA SER A 38 1.14 -4.44 -19.04
C SER A 38 0.18 -3.26 -18.81
N PRO A 39 -1.10 -3.51 -18.50
CA PRO A 39 -2.01 -2.45 -18.07
C PRO A 39 -1.73 -1.95 -16.65
N TRP A 40 -0.83 -2.62 -15.91
CA TRP A 40 -0.52 -2.34 -14.52
C TRP A 40 0.72 -1.45 -14.38
N VAL A 41 0.72 -0.58 -13.39
CA VAL A 41 1.87 0.30 -13.08
C VAL A 41 3.05 -0.48 -12.50
N LEU A 42 2.76 -1.55 -11.77
CA LEU A 42 3.77 -2.43 -11.16
C LEU A 42 3.49 -3.89 -11.57
N PRO A 43 4.53 -4.73 -11.71
CA PRO A 43 4.38 -6.13 -12.16
C PRO A 43 3.80 -7.03 -11.06
N CYS A 44 2.78 -6.55 -10.35
CA CYS A 44 2.13 -7.29 -9.27
C CYS A 44 1.38 -8.53 -9.77
N MET A 45 1.05 -8.57 -11.06
CA MET A 45 0.41 -9.68 -11.73
C MET A 45 1.35 -10.23 -12.81
N GLN A 46 1.69 -11.49 -12.75
CA GLN A 46 2.55 -12.09 -13.78
C GLN A 46 1.85 -12.10 -15.15
N ARG A 47 2.60 -11.81 -16.21
CA ARG A 47 2.09 -11.77 -17.60
C ARG A 47 1.33 -13.04 -18.00
N GLY A 48 1.80 -14.22 -17.58
CA GLY A 48 1.14 -15.48 -17.90
C GLY A 48 -0.24 -15.65 -17.27
N MET A 49 -0.51 -14.96 -16.16
CA MET A 49 -1.81 -14.96 -15.50
C MET A 49 -2.83 -14.08 -16.24
N LEU A 50 -2.36 -13.00 -16.88
CA LEU A 50 -3.21 -12.06 -17.63
C LEU A 50 -3.60 -12.56 -19.02
N SER A 51 -2.87 -13.54 -19.58
CA SER A 51 -3.17 -14.08 -20.92
C SER A 51 -4.45 -14.89 -20.96
N SER A 52 -4.93 -15.38 -19.82
CA SER A 52 -6.18 -16.13 -19.69
C SER A 52 -7.38 -15.29 -19.27
N ALA A 53 -7.16 -14.04 -18.84
CA ALA A 53 -8.23 -13.11 -18.50
C ALA A 53 -8.62 -12.27 -19.74
N ASN A 54 -9.89 -12.15 -20.02
CA ASN A 54 -10.39 -11.29 -21.10
C ASN A 54 -10.07 -9.83 -20.77
N LYS A 55 -9.05 -9.28 -21.43
CA LYS A 55 -8.47 -7.96 -21.15
C LYS A 55 -9.46 -6.79 -21.35
N GLN A 56 -10.56 -7.02 -22.04
CA GLN A 56 -11.45 -5.94 -22.51
C GLN A 56 -12.53 -5.56 -21.49
N GLU A 57 -12.90 -6.48 -20.60
CA GLU A 57 -13.93 -6.24 -19.58
C GLU A 57 -13.38 -5.54 -18.34
N ASP A 58 -12.07 -5.68 -18.07
CA ASP A 58 -11.43 -5.14 -16.86
C ASP A 58 -11.13 -3.63 -16.90
N MET A 59 -11.21 -3.03 -18.08
CA MET A 59 -10.85 -1.61 -18.29
C MET A 59 -11.97 -0.63 -17.96
N ASN A 60 -13.19 -1.11 -17.75
CA ASN A 60 -14.39 -0.27 -17.56
C ASN A 60 -14.80 -0.04 -16.08
N GLY A 61 -13.99 -0.47 -15.12
CA GLY A 61 -14.24 -0.19 -13.70
C GLY A 61 -15.24 -1.14 -13.03
N ASP A 62 -15.69 -2.18 -13.73
CA ASP A 62 -16.54 -3.22 -13.16
C ASP A 62 -15.75 -4.22 -12.28
N VAL A 63 -16.46 -4.97 -11.45
CA VAL A 63 -15.88 -5.99 -10.60
C VAL A 63 -15.05 -6.95 -11.46
N PRO A 64 -13.77 -7.17 -11.13
CA PRO A 64 -12.93 -8.06 -11.91
C PRO A 64 -13.59 -9.44 -12.08
N PRO A 65 -13.48 -10.08 -13.26
CA PRO A 65 -13.96 -11.44 -13.44
C PRO A 65 -13.39 -12.34 -12.35
N ALA A 66 -14.14 -13.35 -11.97
CA ALA A 66 -13.73 -14.27 -10.89
C ALA A 66 -12.30 -14.84 -11.11
N SER A 67 -11.90 -15.04 -12.36
CA SER A 67 -10.55 -15.46 -12.74
C SER A 67 -9.49 -14.40 -12.37
N LEU A 68 -9.72 -13.13 -12.67
CA LEU A 68 -8.81 -12.04 -12.35
C LEU A 68 -8.69 -11.82 -10.83
N TYR A 69 -9.81 -11.92 -10.12
CA TYR A 69 -9.81 -11.87 -8.67
C TYR A 69 -9.00 -13.02 -8.04
N ASN A 70 -9.13 -14.23 -8.57
CA ASN A 70 -8.34 -15.36 -8.12
C ASN A 70 -6.84 -15.15 -8.36
N PHE A 71 -6.44 -14.63 -9.52
CA PHE A 71 -5.04 -14.25 -9.79
C PHE A 71 -4.52 -13.18 -8.86
N TYR A 72 -5.34 -12.17 -8.57
CA TYR A 72 -5.02 -11.15 -7.57
C TYR A 72 -4.78 -11.77 -6.18
N CYS A 73 -5.65 -12.65 -5.72
CA CYS A 73 -5.50 -13.34 -4.44
C CYS A 73 -4.23 -14.20 -4.39
N MET A 74 -3.92 -14.92 -5.47
CA MET A 74 -2.69 -15.71 -5.58
C MET A 74 -1.44 -14.81 -5.54
N ALA A 75 -1.42 -13.72 -6.31
CA ALA A 75 -0.34 -12.76 -6.31
C ALA A 75 -0.15 -12.14 -4.92
N LEU A 76 -1.24 -11.74 -4.27
CA LEU A 76 -1.21 -11.20 -2.92
C LEU A 76 -0.62 -12.19 -1.92
N HIS A 77 -1.06 -13.45 -1.96
CA HIS A 77 -0.53 -14.51 -1.10
C HIS A 77 0.98 -14.71 -1.31
N TYR A 78 1.43 -14.76 -2.57
CA TYR A 78 2.85 -14.86 -2.90
C TYR A 78 3.68 -13.71 -2.31
N TYR A 79 3.25 -12.46 -2.49
CA TYR A 79 3.97 -11.31 -1.94
C TYR A 79 3.97 -11.27 -0.41
N LEU A 80 2.89 -11.70 0.23
CA LEU A 80 2.85 -11.82 1.69
C LEU A 80 3.84 -12.88 2.20
N THR A 81 4.01 -13.98 1.46
CA THR A 81 5.01 -15.01 1.79
C THR A 81 6.43 -14.44 1.66
N LEU A 82 6.73 -13.70 0.58
CA LEU A 82 8.03 -13.04 0.41
C LEU A 82 8.30 -12.03 1.53
N LEU A 83 7.32 -11.22 1.91
CA LEU A 83 7.47 -10.27 3.03
C LEU A 83 7.75 -10.98 4.34
N LYS A 84 7.15 -12.15 4.57
CA LYS A 84 7.43 -12.99 5.74
C LYS A 84 8.88 -13.50 5.74
N GLU A 85 9.39 -13.97 4.61
CA GLU A 85 10.79 -14.41 4.47
C GLU A 85 11.76 -13.24 4.72
N ILE A 86 11.50 -12.06 4.14
CA ILE A 86 12.29 -10.86 4.36
C ILE A 86 12.29 -10.50 5.85
N SER A 87 11.13 -10.54 6.49
CA SER A 87 10.96 -10.29 7.92
C SER A 87 11.83 -11.20 8.76
N GLN A 88 11.86 -12.49 8.44
CA GLN A 88 12.70 -13.48 9.14
C GLN A 88 14.20 -13.20 8.94
N ARG A 89 14.62 -12.89 7.69
CA ARG A 89 16.04 -12.59 7.39
C ARG A 89 16.53 -11.31 8.08
N LEU A 90 15.68 -10.32 8.24
CA LEU A 90 16.00 -9.06 8.91
C LEU A 90 15.83 -9.13 10.44
N GLY A 91 15.32 -10.24 10.98
CA GLY A 91 15.05 -10.37 12.41
C GLY A 91 13.99 -9.38 12.92
N CYS A 92 13.14 -8.85 12.03
CA CYS A 92 12.07 -7.93 12.40
C CYS A 92 10.71 -8.65 12.46
N ARG A 93 9.77 -8.05 13.22
CA ARG A 93 8.40 -8.58 13.31
C ARG A 93 7.69 -8.42 11.95
N ASN A 94 6.84 -9.37 11.65
CA ASN A 94 5.95 -9.51 10.48
C ASN A 94 5.81 -8.26 9.60
N LEU A 95 6.60 -8.16 8.53
CA LEU A 95 6.39 -7.15 7.49
C LEU A 95 5.10 -7.46 6.74
N THR A 96 4.28 -6.44 6.60
CA THR A 96 3.05 -6.47 5.79
C THR A 96 2.95 -5.18 4.99
N PHE A 97 2.08 -5.11 4.00
CA PHE A 97 1.81 -3.86 3.28
C PHE A 97 1.30 -2.75 4.22
N ASN A 98 0.61 -3.11 5.30
CA ASN A 98 0.16 -2.13 6.29
C ASN A 98 1.32 -1.52 7.09
N VAL A 99 2.43 -2.22 7.27
CA VAL A 99 3.61 -1.68 7.97
C VAL A 99 4.14 -0.45 7.23
N ALA A 100 4.24 -0.48 5.90
CA ALA A 100 4.65 0.70 5.13
C ALA A 100 3.71 1.89 5.35
N ARG A 101 2.40 1.62 5.41
CA ARG A 101 1.39 2.65 5.71
C ARG A 101 1.51 3.18 7.15
N HIS A 102 1.78 2.30 8.12
CA HIS A 102 2.01 2.69 9.51
C HIS A 102 3.26 3.55 9.64
N THR A 103 4.36 3.13 9.02
CA THR A 103 5.63 3.87 9.01
C THR A 103 5.43 5.27 8.44
N TRP A 104 4.79 5.39 7.27
CA TRP A 104 4.51 6.69 6.66
C TRP A 104 3.71 7.62 7.60
N ALA A 105 2.66 7.10 8.24
CA ALA A 105 1.81 7.89 9.13
C ALA A 105 2.57 8.33 10.42
N THR A 106 3.38 7.44 10.97
CA THR A 106 4.19 7.72 12.16
C THR A 106 5.29 8.74 11.86
N GLU A 107 5.99 8.58 10.73
CA GLU A 107 7.00 9.53 10.29
C GLU A 107 6.40 10.90 9.99
N ALA A 108 5.28 10.97 9.25
CA ALA A 108 4.59 12.21 8.98
C ALA A 108 4.21 12.93 10.29
N ARG A 109 3.73 12.20 11.28
CA ARG A 109 3.40 12.74 12.59
C ARG A 109 4.64 13.23 13.35
N SER A 110 5.74 12.46 13.36
CA SER A 110 7.00 12.84 14.02
C SER A 110 7.60 14.11 13.41
N MET A 111 7.38 14.32 12.11
CA MET A 111 7.75 15.52 11.38
C MET A 111 6.81 16.73 11.63
N GLY A 112 5.78 16.57 12.46
CA GLY A 112 4.82 17.63 12.79
C GLY A 112 3.76 17.88 11.71
N VAL A 113 3.56 16.96 10.76
CA VAL A 113 2.51 17.09 9.73
C VAL A 113 1.13 17.12 10.42
N PRO A 114 0.27 18.13 10.13
CA PRO A 114 -1.06 18.21 10.73
C PRO A 114 -1.92 16.98 10.44
N THR A 115 -2.69 16.52 11.44
CA THR A 115 -3.56 15.36 11.33
C THR A 115 -4.50 15.37 10.11
N PRO A 116 -5.10 16.50 9.69
CA PRO A 116 -5.91 16.55 8.47
C PRO A 116 -5.16 16.09 7.21
N HIS A 117 -3.90 16.51 7.03
CA HIS A 117 -3.08 16.11 5.89
C HIS A 117 -2.68 14.64 5.96
N ILE A 118 -2.39 14.13 7.17
CA ILE A 118 -2.18 12.69 7.37
C ILE A 118 -3.46 11.92 7.02
N SER A 119 -4.62 12.44 7.43
CA SER A 119 -5.93 11.85 7.15
C SER A 119 -6.20 11.76 5.64
N GLU A 120 -5.92 12.82 4.91
CA GLU A 120 -6.03 12.88 3.45
C GLU A 120 -5.09 11.86 2.79
N GLY A 121 -3.80 11.87 3.14
CA GLY A 121 -2.81 10.93 2.60
C GLY A 121 -3.13 9.47 2.90
N LEU A 122 -3.75 9.18 4.04
CA LEU A 122 -4.26 7.85 4.38
C LEU A 122 -5.60 7.53 3.71
N GLY A 123 -6.29 8.51 3.13
CA GLY A 123 -7.61 8.34 2.54
C GLY A 123 -8.68 7.96 3.56
N HIS A 124 -8.61 8.53 4.74
CA HIS A 124 -9.67 8.38 5.71
C HIS A 124 -10.77 9.42 5.43
N THR A 125 -12.02 8.99 5.51
CA THR A 125 -13.19 9.87 5.31
C THR A 125 -13.45 10.77 6.53
N SER A 126 -12.78 10.51 7.66
CA SER A 126 -12.94 11.25 8.91
C SER A 126 -11.59 11.39 9.62
N GLU A 127 -11.27 12.60 10.03
CA GLU A 127 -10.08 12.89 10.87
C GLU A 127 -10.11 12.14 12.20
N ARG A 128 -11.30 11.90 12.75
CA ARG A 128 -11.47 11.07 13.95
C ARG A 128 -10.88 9.67 13.76
N THR A 129 -11.08 9.08 12.58
CA THR A 129 -10.48 7.76 12.23
C THR A 129 -8.96 7.82 12.29
N THR A 130 -8.38 8.92 11.77
CA THR A 130 -6.92 9.12 11.80
C THR A 130 -6.40 9.30 13.21
N ARG A 131 -7.09 10.06 14.07
CA ARG A 131 -6.70 10.23 15.48
C ARG A 131 -6.70 8.92 16.24
N ILE A 132 -7.75 8.09 16.09
CA ILE A 132 -7.82 6.76 16.71
C ILE A 132 -6.70 5.87 16.18
N TYR A 133 -6.46 5.90 14.87
CA TYR A 133 -5.40 5.14 14.23
C TYR A 133 -4.01 5.52 14.76
N LEU A 134 -3.67 6.81 14.80
CA LEU A 134 -2.40 7.29 15.33
C LEU A 134 -2.24 6.98 16.83
N ALA A 135 -3.31 7.11 17.62
CA ALA A 135 -3.28 6.75 19.02
C ALA A 135 -3.06 5.23 19.24
N SER A 136 -3.55 4.38 18.33
CA SER A 136 -3.28 2.93 18.39
C SER A 136 -1.83 2.60 18.12
N LEU A 137 -1.17 3.33 17.23
CA LEU A 137 0.26 3.18 16.94
C LEU A 137 1.13 3.60 18.13
N ASP A 138 0.77 4.72 18.80
CA ASP A 138 1.46 5.17 20.01
C ASP A 138 1.37 4.12 21.14
N ARG A 139 0.21 3.49 21.30
CA ARG A 139 0.00 2.48 22.33
C ARG A 139 0.88 1.25 22.08
N GLN A 140 0.98 0.79 20.84
CA GLN A 140 1.88 -0.32 20.49
C GLN A 140 3.35 0.00 20.81
N THR A 141 3.80 1.21 20.51
CA THR A 141 5.14 1.68 20.86
C THR A 141 5.35 1.71 22.37
N MET A 142 4.36 2.17 23.14
CA MET A 142 4.43 2.17 24.61
C MET A 142 4.45 0.77 25.19
N ASP A 143 3.69 -0.16 24.65
CA ASP A 143 3.69 -1.55 25.09
C ASP A 143 5.05 -2.21 24.84
N GLU A 144 5.68 -1.94 23.70
CA GLU A 144 7.05 -2.41 23.41
C GLU A 144 8.11 -1.81 24.36
N VAL A 145 7.98 -0.53 24.70
CA VAL A 145 8.84 0.14 25.68
C VAL A 145 8.66 -0.51 27.05
N ASN A 146 7.44 -0.71 27.49
CA ASN A 146 7.13 -1.34 28.78
C ASN A 146 7.69 -2.77 28.83
N GLU A 147 7.53 -3.56 27.76
CA GLU A 147 8.11 -4.91 27.70
C GLU A 147 9.64 -4.89 27.83
N ARG A 148 10.33 -3.90 27.24
CA ARG A 148 11.79 -3.77 27.36
C ARG A 148 12.23 -3.39 28.77
N VAL A 149 11.50 -2.45 29.39
CA VAL A 149 11.83 -1.98 30.75
C VAL A 149 11.55 -3.07 31.81
N THR A 150 10.53 -3.89 31.60
CA THR A 150 10.18 -4.96 32.57
C THR A 150 11.01 -6.24 32.42
N LYS A 151 11.80 -6.37 31.35
CA LYS A 151 12.73 -7.49 31.14
C LYS A 151 14.14 -7.24 31.67
N LEU A 152 14.36 -6.09 32.34
CA LEU A 152 15.58 -5.78 33.09
C LEU A 152 15.49 -6.35 34.51
#